data_2050db7bd843aa64ad56fea17acefd08
#
_entry.id   2050db7bd843aa64ad56fea17acefd08
#
_cell.length_a   1.000
_cell.length_b   1.000
_cell.length_c   1.000
_cell.angle_alpha   90.00
_cell.angle_beta   90.00
_cell.angle_gamma   90.00
#
_symmetry.space_group_name_H-M   'P 1'
#
loop_
_entity.id
_entity.type
_entity.pdbx_description
1 polymer ?
#
loop_
_entity_poly.entity_id
_entity_poly.type
_entity_poly.pdbx_seq_one_letter_code
_entity_poly.pdbx_strand_id
1 'polypeptide(L)'
;MIKLMAILFLVFFGITASAQVPRVELRAVWVATVSNIDFPSSPTISSDVQKAEFIKLLNMHQQNGMNAVVVQIRPATDAFYPSPLEPWSQWLTGIQGQPPVPYYDPLQFMITETHKRKMEFHAWMNPYRAVFNINNSSITPTHITKIHPEWFLSYGDKKYFDPGSKEVQKFVTAVVKDVVSRYDVDAIHFDDYFYPYRIAGKEFPDDASFRKYGGGMNKEDWRRSNTDSVIVMLSRVIKQENKNCQFGISPFGVWRNADKDVNGSNTKAGQTNYDDLYADILLWLKKGWIDYVAPQLYWEMGHDKADFNTLIEWWSKNTFGKNCYIGLGIYRAGSNAAWKDKTQLPRQIEKLRNTPNISGMIFFSSKTFEKNPNGWNDSLRLNYFKEPAALPVMR
;
A
#
# COMPACT_ATOMS: atom_id res chain seq x y z
N MET A 1 78.61 -8.15 36.21
CA MET A 1 77.59 -8.82 35.41
C MET A 1 76.22 -8.18 35.72
N ILE A 2 75.81 -7.23 34.91
CA ILE A 2 74.55 -6.50 35.08
C ILE A 2 73.57 -7.15 34.08
N LYS A 3 72.44 -7.77 34.56
CA LYS A 3 71.39 -8.34 33.74
C LYS A 3 70.39 -7.24 33.37
N LEU A 4 70.35 -6.89 32.10
CA LEU A 4 69.35 -6.00 31.51
C LEU A 4 68.04 -6.76 31.36
N MET A 5 66.97 -6.34 32.07
CA MET A 5 65.62 -6.87 31.93
C MET A 5 64.85 -5.97 30.95
N ALA A 6 64.60 -6.44 29.76
CA ALA A 6 63.76 -5.76 28.78
C ALA A 6 62.27 -5.99 29.11
N ILE A 7 61.57 -4.90 29.45
CA ILE A 7 60.11 -4.90 29.66
C ILE A 7 59.46 -4.60 28.31
N LEU A 8 58.75 -5.58 27.80
CA LEU A 8 57.95 -5.49 26.55
C LEU A 8 56.60 -4.88 26.89
N PHE A 9 56.37 -3.62 26.50
CA PHE A 9 55.05 -2.98 26.59
C PHE A 9 54.17 -3.43 25.40
N LEU A 10 53.17 -4.30 25.63
CA LEU A 10 52.14 -4.62 24.68
C LEU A 10 51.09 -3.51 24.72
N VAL A 11 51.10 -2.67 23.70
CA VAL A 11 50.03 -1.65 23.48
C VAL A 11 48.85 -2.37 22.81
N PHE A 12 47.80 -2.63 23.58
CA PHE A 12 46.50 -3.07 23.04
C PHE A 12 45.80 -1.87 22.40
N PHE A 13 45.83 -1.79 21.08
CA PHE A 13 44.91 -0.93 20.33
C PHE A 13 43.51 -1.55 20.38
N GLY A 14 42.70 -1.10 21.32
CA GLY A 14 41.26 -1.42 21.33
C GLY A 14 40.59 -0.75 20.12
N ILE A 15 40.27 -1.53 19.10
CA ILE A 15 39.38 -1.07 18.01
C ILE A 15 37.97 -0.95 18.62
N THR A 16 37.60 0.25 19.05
CA THR A 16 36.20 0.56 19.38
C THR A 16 35.45 0.58 18.08
N ALA A 17 34.81 -0.55 17.73
CA ALA A 17 33.79 -0.54 16.69
C ALA A 17 32.64 0.35 17.15
N SER A 18 32.60 1.58 16.66
CA SER A 18 31.43 2.45 16.82
C SER A 18 30.24 1.75 16.15
N ALA A 19 29.34 1.16 16.94
CA ALA A 19 28.11 0.61 16.42
C ALA A 19 27.32 1.77 15.80
N GLN A 20 27.29 1.82 14.47
CA GLN A 20 26.51 2.81 13.75
C GLN A 20 25.04 2.62 14.12
N VAL A 21 24.39 3.68 14.64
CA VAL A 21 22.96 3.62 14.98
C VAL A 21 22.17 3.24 13.72
N PRO A 22 21.36 2.17 13.76
CA PRO A 22 20.61 1.74 12.59
C PRO A 22 19.72 2.88 12.08
N ARG A 23 19.64 3.04 10.76
CA ARG A 23 18.71 3.99 10.15
C ARG A 23 17.28 3.59 10.52
N VAL A 24 16.45 4.57 10.86
CA VAL A 24 15.01 4.36 11.13
C VAL A 24 14.24 4.72 9.86
N GLU A 25 13.83 3.72 9.09
CA GLU A 25 13.03 3.92 7.86
C GLU A 25 12.25 2.65 7.51
N LEU A 26 11.01 2.80 7.05
CA LEU A 26 10.27 1.71 6.41
C LEU A 26 10.86 1.46 5.01
N ARG A 27 11.15 0.19 4.72
CA ARG A 27 11.56 -0.31 3.40
C ARG A 27 10.59 -1.42 3.02
N ALA A 28 9.57 -1.08 2.27
CA ALA A 28 8.50 -2.03 1.96
C ALA A 28 8.32 -2.23 0.46
N VAL A 29 7.58 -3.27 0.11
CA VAL A 29 7.21 -3.58 -1.27
C VAL A 29 5.74 -3.98 -1.32
N TRP A 30 5.01 -3.49 -2.33
CA TRP A 30 3.67 -3.98 -2.64
C TRP A 30 3.73 -5.33 -3.36
N VAL A 31 2.85 -6.23 -2.96
CA VAL A 31 2.60 -7.52 -3.58
C VAL A 31 1.14 -7.55 -4.04
N ALA A 32 0.90 -7.24 -5.31
CA ALA A 32 -0.42 -7.19 -5.89
C ALA A 32 -0.89 -8.58 -6.32
N THR A 33 -2.07 -8.98 -5.85
CA THR A 33 -2.68 -10.27 -6.21
C THR A 33 -3.71 -10.15 -7.34
N VAL A 34 -4.32 -8.97 -7.50
CA VAL A 34 -5.24 -8.71 -8.62
C VAL A 34 -4.58 -9.03 -9.95
N SER A 35 -5.28 -9.76 -10.81
CA SER A 35 -4.77 -10.18 -12.12
C SER A 35 -3.43 -10.93 -12.05
N ASN A 36 -3.08 -11.51 -10.91
CA ASN A 36 -1.82 -12.22 -10.68
C ASN A 36 -0.58 -11.37 -11.06
N ILE A 37 -0.62 -10.07 -10.75
CA ILE A 37 0.48 -9.16 -11.07
C ILE A 37 1.79 -9.63 -10.42
N ASP A 38 1.77 -9.88 -9.11
CA ASP A 38 2.94 -10.31 -8.36
C ASP A 38 2.80 -11.73 -7.79
N PHE A 39 1.60 -12.07 -7.24
CA PHE A 39 1.37 -13.33 -6.53
C PHE A 39 -0.11 -13.77 -6.57
N PRO A 40 -0.37 -15.08 -6.67
CA PRO A 40 0.53 -16.12 -7.17
C PRO A 40 0.85 -15.91 -8.65
N SER A 41 1.87 -16.57 -9.19
CA SER A 41 2.30 -16.42 -10.60
C SER A 41 1.21 -16.86 -11.59
N SER A 42 0.35 -17.80 -11.17
CA SER A 42 -0.85 -18.26 -11.88
C SER A 42 -1.89 -18.72 -10.85
N PRO A 43 -3.18 -18.51 -11.12
CA PRO A 43 -4.26 -18.97 -10.23
C PRO A 43 -4.48 -20.49 -10.29
N THR A 44 -3.79 -21.21 -11.17
CA THR A 44 -3.98 -22.67 -11.37
C THR A 44 -2.89 -23.52 -10.70
N ILE A 45 -1.93 -22.90 -10.00
CA ILE A 45 -0.86 -23.62 -9.29
C ILE A 45 -1.35 -24.16 -7.95
N SER A 46 -0.78 -25.29 -7.53
CA SER A 46 -1.14 -25.91 -6.25
C SER A 46 -0.74 -25.06 -5.06
N SER A 47 -1.35 -25.31 -3.92
CA SER A 47 -1.04 -24.61 -2.66
C SER A 47 0.44 -24.73 -2.26
N ASP A 48 1.08 -25.85 -2.54
CA ASP A 48 2.50 -26.04 -2.21
C ASP A 48 3.40 -25.17 -3.10
N VAL A 49 3.04 -25.00 -4.38
CA VAL A 49 3.74 -24.08 -5.27
C VAL A 49 3.49 -22.63 -4.86
N GLN A 50 2.26 -22.26 -4.50
CA GLN A 50 1.93 -20.92 -3.97
C GLN A 50 2.78 -20.59 -2.74
N LYS A 51 2.85 -21.52 -1.78
CA LYS A 51 3.69 -21.35 -0.57
C LYS A 51 5.17 -21.17 -0.91
N ALA A 52 5.70 -21.99 -1.81
CA ALA A 52 7.10 -21.92 -2.24
C ALA A 52 7.40 -20.59 -2.96
N GLU A 53 6.50 -20.10 -3.82
CA GLU A 53 6.63 -18.79 -4.47
C GLU A 53 6.64 -17.65 -3.46
N PHE A 54 5.74 -17.65 -2.47
CA PHE A 54 5.70 -16.61 -1.46
C PHE A 54 6.96 -16.60 -0.58
N ILE A 55 7.45 -17.77 -0.18
CA ILE A 55 8.74 -17.92 0.55
C ILE A 55 9.90 -17.36 -0.29
N LYS A 56 9.96 -17.68 -1.58
CA LYS A 56 10.99 -17.18 -2.50
C LYS A 56 10.95 -15.64 -2.60
N LEU A 57 9.74 -15.08 -2.74
CA LEU A 57 9.50 -13.63 -2.76
C LEU A 57 10.00 -12.98 -1.46
N LEU A 58 9.64 -13.49 -0.31
CA LEU A 58 10.08 -12.97 0.98
C LEU A 58 11.59 -13.06 1.16
N ASN A 59 12.23 -14.18 0.77
CA ASN A 59 13.67 -14.35 0.84
C ASN A 59 14.41 -13.30 -0.02
N MET A 60 13.92 -13.04 -1.23
CA MET A 60 14.47 -12.00 -2.11
C MET A 60 14.36 -10.62 -1.46
N HIS A 61 13.20 -10.26 -0.90
CA HIS A 61 13.01 -8.97 -0.28
C HIS A 61 13.80 -8.80 1.03
N GLN A 62 13.90 -9.84 1.84
CA GLN A 62 14.78 -9.84 3.03
C GLN A 62 16.24 -9.63 2.63
N GLN A 63 16.74 -10.33 1.59
CA GLN A 63 18.10 -10.14 1.07
C GLN A 63 18.31 -8.73 0.51
N ASN A 64 17.27 -8.10 -0.01
CA ASN A 64 17.28 -6.72 -0.47
C ASN A 64 17.18 -5.68 0.67
N GLY A 65 17.17 -6.11 1.93
CA GLY A 65 17.11 -5.21 3.10
C GLY A 65 15.74 -4.59 3.35
N MET A 66 14.66 -5.17 2.81
CA MET A 66 13.27 -4.79 3.15
C MET A 66 12.91 -5.24 4.56
N ASN A 67 12.09 -4.46 5.24
CA ASN A 67 11.58 -4.74 6.58
C ASN A 67 10.06 -4.80 6.68
N ALA A 68 9.34 -4.68 5.56
CA ALA A 68 7.90 -4.88 5.48
C ALA A 68 7.45 -5.33 4.08
N VAL A 69 6.28 -5.99 4.02
CA VAL A 69 5.56 -6.27 2.78
C VAL A 69 4.11 -5.78 2.90
N VAL A 70 3.59 -5.22 1.81
CA VAL A 70 2.20 -4.75 1.70
C VAL A 70 1.48 -5.66 0.73
N VAL A 71 0.77 -6.68 1.24
CA VAL A 71 0.20 -7.77 0.43
C VAL A 71 -1.29 -7.57 0.21
N GLN A 72 -1.72 -7.60 -1.05
CA GLN A 72 -3.14 -7.47 -1.41
C GLN A 72 -3.90 -8.75 -1.07
N ILE A 73 -4.65 -8.71 0.03
CA ILE A 73 -5.45 -9.86 0.53
C ILE A 73 -6.92 -9.79 0.13
N ARG A 74 -7.39 -8.62 -0.35
CA ARG A 74 -8.76 -8.37 -0.78
C ARG A 74 -8.77 -7.49 -2.04
N PRO A 75 -8.61 -8.11 -3.23
CA PRO A 75 -8.49 -7.37 -4.49
C PRO A 75 -9.82 -6.87 -5.08
N ALA A 76 -10.93 -7.61 -4.95
CA ALA A 76 -12.21 -7.26 -5.57
C ALA A 76 -13.41 -7.90 -4.85
N THR A 77 -13.64 -7.56 -3.57
CA THR A 77 -14.73 -8.11 -2.75
C THR A 77 -14.67 -9.64 -2.69
N ASP A 78 -13.47 -10.14 -2.69
CA ASP A 78 -13.09 -11.54 -2.55
C ASP A 78 -11.78 -11.65 -1.74
N ALA A 79 -11.50 -12.80 -1.18
CA ALA A 79 -10.49 -12.94 -0.13
C ALA A 79 -9.40 -13.95 -0.46
N PHE A 80 -8.17 -13.67 0.00
CA PHE A 80 -7.04 -14.60 0.07
C PHE A 80 -6.95 -15.27 1.46
N TYR A 81 -8.09 -15.46 2.11
CA TYR A 81 -8.24 -16.10 3.42
C TYR A 81 -9.65 -16.68 3.58
N PRO A 82 -9.88 -17.63 4.50
CA PRO A 82 -11.21 -18.18 4.75
C PRO A 82 -12.11 -17.14 5.43
N SER A 83 -12.74 -16.28 4.62
CA SER A 83 -13.64 -15.24 5.08
C SER A 83 -15.07 -15.78 5.24
N PRO A 84 -15.78 -15.44 6.35
CA PRO A 84 -17.21 -15.73 6.46
C PRO A 84 -18.09 -14.75 5.68
N LEU A 85 -17.52 -13.66 5.16
CA LEU A 85 -18.23 -12.53 4.54
C LEU A 85 -18.05 -12.47 3.03
N GLU A 86 -16.91 -12.94 2.51
CA GLU A 86 -16.53 -12.82 1.10
C GLU A 86 -15.99 -14.15 0.57
N PRO A 87 -16.23 -14.49 -0.71
CA PRO A 87 -15.75 -15.74 -1.29
C PRO A 87 -14.23 -15.72 -1.49
N TRP A 88 -13.64 -16.90 -1.69
CA TRP A 88 -12.27 -17.05 -2.15
C TRP A 88 -12.05 -16.33 -3.48
N SER A 89 -10.91 -15.66 -3.61
CA SER A 89 -10.57 -14.90 -4.82
C SER A 89 -10.31 -15.81 -6.02
N GLN A 90 -10.81 -15.40 -7.19
CA GLN A 90 -10.50 -16.07 -8.46
C GLN A 90 -9.01 -16.04 -8.80
N TRP A 91 -8.27 -15.05 -8.34
CA TRP A 91 -6.83 -14.95 -8.59
C TRP A 91 -6.00 -15.88 -7.70
N LEU A 92 -6.60 -16.46 -6.67
CA LEU A 92 -5.95 -17.50 -5.86
C LEU A 92 -6.08 -18.89 -6.48
N THR A 93 -7.24 -19.22 -7.07
CA THR A 93 -7.60 -20.60 -7.47
C THR A 93 -8.15 -20.72 -8.89
N GLY A 94 -8.29 -19.61 -9.63
CA GLY A 94 -8.87 -19.57 -10.99
C GLY A 94 -10.40 -19.40 -11.00
N ILE A 95 -11.08 -19.85 -9.95
CA ILE A 95 -12.54 -19.79 -9.83
C ILE A 95 -12.92 -19.19 -8.49
N GLN A 96 -13.67 -18.07 -8.51
CA GLN A 96 -14.13 -17.44 -7.27
C GLN A 96 -15.00 -18.39 -6.44
N GLY A 97 -14.75 -18.42 -5.14
CA GLY A 97 -15.45 -19.26 -4.18
C GLY A 97 -14.83 -20.64 -3.95
N GLN A 98 -13.84 -21.05 -4.74
CA GLN A 98 -13.10 -22.29 -4.52
C GLN A 98 -11.92 -22.08 -3.60
N PRO A 99 -11.78 -22.89 -2.52
CA PRO A 99 -10.61 -22.84 -1.65
C PRO A 99 -9.35 -23.38 -2.35
N PRO A 100 -8.17 -23.03 -1.88
CA PRO A 100 -6.91 -23.60 -2.39
C PRO A 100 -6.79 -25.10 -2.12
N VAL A 101 -6.10 -25.82 -3.02
CA VAL A 101 -5.91 -27.28 -2.94
C VAL A 101 -4.43 -27.64 -3.04
N PRO A 102 -3.89 -28.40 -2.04
CA PRO A 102 -4.47 -28.74 -0.73
C PRO A 102 -4.92 -27.52 0.07
N TYR A 103 -5.95 -27.69 0.91
CA TYR A 103 -6.46 -26.58 1.72
C TYR A 103 -5.40 -26.03 2.67
N TYR A 104 -5.30 -24.70 2.73
CA TYR A 104 -4.55 -23.95 3.74
C TYR A 104 -5.19 -22.54 3.90
N ASP A 105 -4.78 -21.81 4.93
CA ASP A 105 -5.10 -20.40 5.09
C ASP A 105 -3.93 -19.57 4.54
N PRO A 106 -4.07 -18.96 3.34
CA PRO A 106 -3.00 -18.17 2.73
C PRO A 106 -2.58 -16.97 3.57
N LEU A 107 -3.54 -16.25 4.17
CA LEU A 107 -3.23 -15.06 4.98
C LEU A 107 -2.43 -15.43 6.23
N GLN A 108 -2.87 -16.44 6.97
CA GLN A 108 -2.14 -16.92 8.14
C GLN A 108 -0.73 -17.40 7.77
N PHE A 109 -0.60 -18.12 6.66
CA PHE A 109 0.70 -18.57 6.16
C PHE A 109 1.61 -17.38 5.79
N MET A 110 1.08 -16.40 5.05
CA MET A 110 1.85 -15.24 4.60
C MET A 110 2.34 -14.39 5.79
N ILE A 111 1.50 -14.15 6.78
CA ILE A 111 1.86 -13.43 8.02
C ILE A 111 2.97 -14.20 8.76
N THR A 112 2.77 -15.49 8.99
CA THR A 112 3.73 -16.35 9.71
C THR A 112 5.11 -16.33 9.05
N GLU A 113 5.16 -16.49 7.72
CA GLU A 113 6.44 -16.50 6.99
C GLU A 113 7.11 -15.12 6.95
N THR A 114 6.32 -14.03 6.95
CA THR A 114 6.82 -12.66 7.02
C THR A 114 7.44 -12.38 8.39
N HIS A 115 6.72 -12.69 9.48
CA HIS A 115 7.20 -12.48 10.85
C HIS A 115 8.43 -13.34 11.20
N LYS A 116 8.54 -14.56 10.68
CA LYS A 116 9.77 -15.38 10.80
C LYS A 116 11.02 -14.64 10.29
N ARG A 117 10.85 -13.73 9.34
CA ARG A 117 11.93 -12.91 8.75
C ARG A 117 12.09 -11.57 9.43
N LYS A 118 11.38 -11.30 10.53
CA LYS A 118 11.34 -10.02 11.26
C LYS A 118 10.91 -8.84 10.37
N MET A 119 9.97 -9.09 9.47
CA MET A 119 9.35 -8.10 8.59
C MET A 119 7.90 -7.88 9.03
N GLU A 120 7.39 -6.64 8.87
CA GLU A 120 5.95 -6.35 9.06
C GLU A 120 5.12 -6.83 7.87
N PHE A 121 3.90 -7.29 8.16
CA PHE A 121 2.88 -7.67 7.19
C PHE A 121 1.74 -6.65 7.19
N HIS A 122 1.66 -5.83 6.16
CA HIS A 122 0.56 -4.89 5.95
C HIS A 122 -0.49 -5.51 5.03
N ALA A 123 -1.70 -5.73 5.55
CA ALA A 123 -2.80 -6.31 4.80
C ALA A 123 -3.45 -5.27 3.88
N TRP A 124 -3.16 -5.34 2.59
CA TRP A 124 -3.73 -4.42 1.61
C TRP A 124 -5.10 -4.89 1.14
N MET A 125 -6.07 -4.02 1.25
CA MET A 125 -7.46 -4.23 0.86
C MET A 125 -7.93 -3.10 -0.06
N ASN A 126 -8.54 -3.45 -1.20
CA ASN A 126 -9.26 -2.45 -1.99
C ASN A 126 -10.65 -2.24 -1.38
N PRO A 127 -11.06 -1.00 -1.01
CA PRO A 127 -12.29 -0.79 -0.26
C PRO A 127 -13.57 -1.06 -1.05
N TYR A 128 -13.63 -0.67 -2.33
CA TYR A 128 -14.90 -0.59 -3.04
C TYR A 128 -14.98 -1.33 -4.37
N ARG A 129 -13.87 -1.85 -4.90
CA ARG A 129 -13.93 -2.65 -6.13
C ARG A 129 -14.63 -3.97 -5.86
N ALA A 130 -15.75 -4.23 -6.57
CA ALA A 130 -16.51 -5.46 -6.42
C ALA A 130 -16.29 -6.45 -7.57
N VAL A 131 -16.27 -5.97 -8.81
CA VAL A 131 -15.98 -6.80 -9.97
C VAL A 131 -14.91 -6.11 -10.80
N PHE A 132 -13.80 -6.80 -11.02
CA PHE A 132 -12.65 -6.25 -11.75
C PHE A 132 -12.94 -6.07 -13.24
N ASN A 133 -13.68 -7.02 -13.85
CA ASN A 133 -14.15 -6.91 -15.22
C ASN A 133 -15.49 -7.66 -15.35
N ILE A 134 -16.55 -6.95 -15.74
CA ILE A 134 -17.92 -7.50 -15.79
C ILE A 134 -18.09 -8.60 -16.84
N ASN A 135 -17.20 -8.68 -17.83
CA ASN A 135 -17.27 -9.67 -18.91
C ASN A 135 -16.46 -10.94 -18.60
N ASN A 136 -15.37 -10.81 -17.81
CA ASN A 136 -14.36 -11.87 -17.66
C ASN A 136 -14.16 -12.37 -16.23
N SER A 137 -14.68 -11.66 -15.20
CA SER A 137 -14.53 -12.11 -13.82
C SER A 137 -15.40 -13.31 -13.51
N SER A 138 -14.82 -14.31 -12.86
CA SER A 138 -15.56 -15.40 -12.25
C SER A 138 -16.31 -14.87 -11.03
N ILE A 139 -17.64 -14.97 -11.02
CA ILE A 139 -18.50 -14.50 -9.92
C ILE A 139 -19.36 -15.65 -9.41
N THR A 140 -19.08 -16.13 -8.20
CA THR A 140 -19.85 -17.18 -7.55
C THR A 140 -21.27 -16.70 -7.19
N PRO A 141 -22.29 -17.59 -7.14
CA PRO A 141 -23.64 -17.25 -6.70
C PRO A 141 -23.70 -16.64 -5.28
N THR A 142 -22.75 -16.98 -4.41
CA THR A 142 -22.67 -16.46 -3.03
C THR A 142 -21.94 -15.11 -2.93
N HIS A 143 -21.48 -14.55 -4.04
CA HIS A 143 -20.82 -13.23 -4.01
C HIS A 143 -21.83 -12.14 -3.64
N ILE A 144 -21.38 -11.18 -2.85
CA ILE A 144 -22.24 -10.10 -2.32
C ILE A 144 -22.96 -9.30 -3.43
N THR A 145 -22.40 -9.21 -4.64
CA THR A 145 -23.07 -8.57 -5.80
C THR A 145 -24.29 -9.35 -6.31
N LYS A 146 -24.45 -10.61 -5.90
CA LYS A 146 -25.62 -11.44 -6.20
C LYS A 146 -26.63 -11.41 -5.06
N ILE A 147 -26.16 -11.26 -3.82
CA ILE A 147 -26.98 -11.24 -2.61
C ILE A 147 -27.61 -9.86 -2.42
N HIS A 148 -26.81 -8.78 -2.62
CA HIS A 148 -27.20 -7.39 -2.48
C HIS A 148 -26.86 -6.59 -3.74
N PRO A 149 -27.51 -6.86 -4.89
CA PRO A 149 -27.21 -6.16 -6.15
C PRO A 149 -27.43 -4.65 -6.07
N GLU A 150 -28.31 -4.19 -5.17
CA GLU A 150 -28.63 -2.78 -4.92
C GLU A 150 -27.49 -1.99 -4.26
N TRP A 151 -26.45 -2.66 -3.76
CA TRP A 151 -25.27 -2.01 -3.17
C TRP A 151 -24.23 -1.61 -4.20
N PHE A 152 -24.43 -1.91 -5.48
CA PHE A 152 -23.41 -1.83 -6.51
C PHE A 152 -23.79 -0.93 -7.67
N LEU A 153 -22.78 -0.21 -8.15
CA LEU A 153 -22.88 0.66 -9.32
C LEU A 153 -21.91 0.17 -10.40
N SER A 154 -22.38 0.13 -11.65
CA SER A 154 -21.53 -0.19 -12.80
C SER A 154 -20.92 1.09 -13.36
N TYR A 155 -19.58 1.10 -13.52
CA TYR A 155 -18.85 2.23 -14.06
C TYR A 155 -17.71 1.73 -14.97
N GLY A 156 -17.82 2.01 -16.26
CA GLY A 156 -16.98 1.37 -17.27
C GLY A 156 -17.26 -0.14 -17.37
N ASP A 157 -16.20 -0.91 -17.33
CA ASP A 157 -16.21 -2.38 -17.36
C ASP A 157 -16.18 -3.03 -15.97
N LYS A 158 -16.41 -2.26 -14.91
CA LYS A 158 -16.30 -2.70 -13.52
C LYS A 158 -17.58 -2.48 -12.73
N LYS A 159 -17.68 -3.20 -11.60
CA LYS A 159 -18.66 -2.87 -10.55
C LYS A 159 -17.93 -2.42 -9.30
N TYR A 160 -18.52 -1.41 -8.67
CA TYR A 160 -18.05 -0.86 -7.41
C TYR A 160 -19.19 -0.87 -6.39
N PHE A 161 -18.87 -1.01 -5.13
CA PHE A 161 -19.80 -0.63 -4.09
C PHE A 161 -20.21 0.83 -4.24
N ASP A 162 -21.43 1.16 -3.85
CA ASP A 162 -21.86 2.55 -3.71
C ASP A 162 -21.34 3.14 -2.41
N PRO A 163 -20.35 4.07 -2.44
CA PRO A 163 -19.78 4.64 -1.22
C PRO A 163 -20.79 5.45 -0.40
N GLY A 164 -21.89 5.90 -1.02
CA GLY A 164 -22.98 6.63 -0.37
C GLY A 164 -23.90 5.73 0.45
N SER A 165 -23.87 4.41 0.28
CA SER A 165 -24.69 3.47 1.05
C SER A 165 -24.13 3.27 2.45
N LYS A 166 -24.96 3.47 3.47
CA LYS A 166 -24.59 3.23 4.87
C LYS A 166 -24.42 1.72 5.16
N GLU A 167 -25.16 0.88 4.49
CA GLU A 167 -25.06 -0.57 4.54
C GLU A 167 -23.70 -1.04 4.01
N VAL A 168 -23.25 -0.48 2.89
CA VAL A 168 -21.92 -0.73 2.32
C VAL A 168 -20.80 -0.32 3.28
N GLN A 169 -20.90 0.89 3.87
CA GLN A 169 -19.91 1.35 4.85
C GLN A 169 -19.79 0.40 6.04
N LYS A 170 -20.93 -0.09 6.56
CA LYS A 170 -20.96 -1.11 7.64
C LYS A 170 -20.36 -2.44 7.18
N PHE A 171 -20.68 -2.90 5.97
CA PHE A 171 -20.16 -4.16 5.44
C PHE A 171 -18.63 -4.11 5.28
N VAL A 172 -18.08 -3.07 4.65
CA VAL A 172 -16.62 -2.90 4.52
C VAL A 172 -15.94 -2.85 5.89
N THR A 173 -16.58 -2.17 6.87
CA THR A 173 -16.08 -2.13 8.25
C THR A 173 -16.08 -3.51 8.89
N ALA A 174 -17.12 -4.32 8.67
CA ALA A 174 -17.20 -5.69 9.19
C ALA A 174 -16.12 -6.60 8.58
N VAL A 175 -15.80 -6.45 7.29
CA VAL A 175 -14.73 -7.20 6.62
C VAL A 175 -13.36 -6.87 7.23
N VAL A 176 -13.07 -5.59 7.48
CA VAL A 176 -11.81 -5.19 8.14
C VAL A 176 -11.77 -5.67 9.59
N LYS A 177 -12.89 -5.60 10.31
CA LYS A 177 -13.01 -6.16 11.66
C LYS A 177 -12.66 -7.64 11.69
N ASP A 178 -13.21 -8.44 10.77
CA ASP A 178 -12.94 -9.89 10.67
C ASP A 178 -11.44 -10.17 10.53
N VAL A 179 -10.74 -9.41 9.69
CA VAL A 179 -9.28 -9.57 9.51
C VAL A 179 -8.52 -9.21 10.79
N VAL A 180 -8.76 -8.01 11.35
CA VAL A 180 -7.97 -7.52 12.49
C VAL A 180 -8.22 -8.33 13.77
N SER A 181 -9.43 -8.89 13.94
CA SER A 181 -9.75 -9.73 15.10
C SER A 181 -9.17 -11.14 15.05
N ARG A 182 -8.88 -11.66 13.83
CA ARG A 182 -8.47 -13.05 13.62
C ARG A 182 -7.00 -13.24 13.27
N TYR A 183 -6.36 -12.20 12.73
CA TYR A 183 -5.01 -12.30 12.18
C TYR A 183 -4.08 -11.26 12.80
N ASP A 184 -2.84 -11.66 13.05
CA ASP A 184 -1.78 -10.82 13.61
C ASP A 184 -1.16 -9.94 12.51
N VAL A 185 -1.96 -9.06 11.91
CA VAL A 185 -1.51 -8.09 10.92
C VAL A 185 -0.93 -6.85 11.59
N ASP A 186 0.21 -6.34 11.10
CA ASP A 186 0.84 -5.14 11.63
C ASP A 186 0.11 -3.87 11.18
N ALA A 187 -0.51 -3.92 9.99
CA ALA A 187 -1.32 -2.83 9.47
C ALA A 187 -2.46 -3.30 8.55
N ILE A 188 -3.54 -2.52 8.53
CA ILE A 188 -4.49 -2.48 7.43
C ILE A 188 -4.07 -1.35 6.49
N HIS A 189 -3.96 -1.67 5.20
CA HIS A 189 -3.54 -0.73 4.17
C HIS A 189 -4.59 -0.63 3.06
N PHE A 190 -5.06 0.59 2.77
CA PHE A 190 -5.96 0.85 1.65
C PHE A 190 -5.22 1.57 0.53
N ASP A 191 -5.60 1.28 -0.72
CA ASP A 191 -5.16 2.03 -1.90
C ASP A 191 -5.97 3.32 -2.10
N ASP A 192 -5.90 3.93 -3.28
CA ASP A 192 -6.53 5.20 -3.61
C ASP A 192 -7.91 5.06 -4.27
N TYR A 193 -8.46 3.85 -4.39
CA TYR A 193 -9.74 3.61 -5.07
C TYR A 193 -10.95 3.76 -4.13
N PHE A 194 -11.13 4.93 -3.53
CA PHE A 194 -12.36 5.25 -2.78
C PHE A 194 -13.52 5.51 -3.75
N TYR A 195 -13.43 6.50 -4.60
CA TYR A 195 -14.19 6.58 -5.83
C TYR A 195 -13.29 6.15 -6.99
N PRO A 196 -13.85 5.56 -8.06
CA PRO A 196 -13.02 5.14 -9.20
C PRO A 196 -12.43 6.33 -9.94
N TYR A 197 -11.32 6.10 -10.62
CA TYR A 197 -10.74 7.07 -11.54
C TYR A 197 -11.77 7.50 -12.58
N ARG A 198 -11.79 8.81 -12.88
CA ARG A 198 -12.75 9.37 -13.83
C ARG A 198 -12.58 8.78 -15.22
N ILE A 199 -13.71 8.39 -15.82
CA ILE A 199 -13.81 8.05 -17.23
C ILE A 199 -14.29 9.29 -17.98
N ALA A 200 -13.54 9.73 -19.00
CA ALA A 200 -13.90 10.91 -19.76
C ALA A 200 -15.34 10.82 -20.30
N GLY A 201 -16.14 11.87 -20.07
CA GLY A 201 -17.52 11.94 -20.50
C GLY A 201 -18.50 11.06 -19.72
N LYS A 202 -18.07 10.39 -18.64
CA LYS A 202 -18.96 9.59 -17.80
C LYS A 202 -18.92 10.04 -16.35
N GLU A 203 -20.08 10.33 -15.79
CA GLU A 203 -20.23 10.59 -14.36
C GLU A 203 -20.38 9.27 -13.59
N PHE A 204 -19.90 9.20 -12.35
CA PHE A 204 -20.15 8.06 -11.48
C PHE A 204 -21.63 8.01 -11.11
N PRO A 205 -22.35 6.89 -11.28
CA PRO A 205 -23.82 6.88 -11.29
C PRO A 205 -24.46 6.77 -9.89
N ASP A 206 -24.03 7.59 -8.92
CA ASP A 206 -24.50 7.63 -7.53
C ASP A 206 -25.63 8.62 -7.24
N ASP A 207 -26.34 9.08 -8.28
CA ASP A 207 -27.42 10.08 -8.14
C ASP A 207 -28.57 9.62 -7.23
N ALA A 208 -28.91 8.32 -7.24
CA ALA A 208 -29.95 7.77 -6.39
C ALA A 208 -29.59 7.89 -4.90
N SER A 209 -28.36 7.54 -4.55
CA SER A 209 -27.84 7.66 -3.19
C SER A 209 -27.68 9.12 -2.78
N PHE A 210 -27.22 9.99 -3.70
CA PHE A 210 -27.12 11.40 -3.44
C PHE A 210 -28.49 12.03 -3.15
N ARG A 211 -29.53 11.75 -3.94
CA ARG A 211 -30.90 12.21 -3.63
C ARG A 211 -31.40 11.73 -2.28
N LYS A 212 -31.03 10.51 -1.89
CA LYS A 212 -31.48 9.92 -0.62
C LYS A 212 -30.72 10.43 0.60
N TYR A 213 -29.40 10.66 0.46
CA TYR A 213 -28.51 10.91 1.60
C TYR A 213 -27.71 12.21 1.53
N GLY A 214 -27.89 13.02 0.47
CA GLY A 214 -27.11 14.24 0.24
C GLY A 214 -27.34 15.36 1.25
N GLY A 215 -28.51 15.39 1.91
CA GLY A 215 -28.75 16.29 3.06
C GLY A 215 -28.54 17.78 2.79
N GLY A 216 -28.73 18.25 1.54
CA GLY A 216 -28.51 19.65 1.15
C GLY A 216 -27.06 19.99 0.82
N MET A 217 -26.12 19.06 0.88
CA MET A 217 -24.75 19.26 0.40
C MET A 217 -24.70 19.33 -1.14
N ASN A 218 -23.66 19.96 -1.69
CA ASN A 218 -23.31 19.69 -3.08
C ASN A 218 -22.76 18.24 -3.20
N LYS A 219 -22.77 17.72 -4.43
CA LYS A 219 -22.47 16.30 -4.68
C LYS A 219 -21.03 15.92 -4.34
N GLU A 220 -20.08 16.82 -4.62
CA GLU A 220 -18.66 16.60 -4.34
C GLU A 220 -18.37 16.54 -2.83
N ASP A 221 -18.94 17.45 -2.05
CA ASP A 221 -18.80 17.44 -0.59
C ASP A 221 -19.49 16.23 0.03
N TRP A 222 -20.65 15.82 -0.49
CA TRP A 222 -21.32 14.61 -0.08
C TRP A 222 -20.47 13.35 -0.36
N ARG A 223 -19.84 13.26 -1.52
CA ARG A 223 -18.91 12.15 -1.84
C ARG A 223 -17.74 12.10 -0.88
N ARG A 224 -17.12 13.26 -0.58
CA ARG A 224 -16.05 13.34 0.43
C ARG A 224 -16.54 12.90 1.81
N SER A 225 -17.71 13.37 2.23
CA SER A 225 -18.29 13.00 3.52
C SER A 225 -18.55 11.49 3.66
N ASN A 226 -18.87 10.78 2.56
CA ASN A 226 -19.02 9.33 2.56
C ASN A 226 -17.67 8.64 2.75
N THR A 227 -16.62 9.11 2.08
CA THR A 227 -15.27 8.58 2.25
C THR A 227 -14.76 8.86 3.67
N ASP A 228 -14.95 10.07 4.20
CA ASP A 228 -14.60 10.42 5.58
C ASP A 228 -15.30 9.50 6.58
N SER A 229 -16.59 9.23 6.36
CA SER A 229 -17.39 8.38 7.25
C SER A 229 -16.83 6.97 7.36
N VAL A 230 -16.48 6.35 6.22
CA VAL A 230 -15.90 4.99 6.25
C VAL A 230 -14.52 4.98 6.89
N ILE A 231 -13.68 6.00 6.63
CA ILE A 231 -12.36 6.12 7.27
C ILE A 231 -12.47 6.21 8.80
N VAL A 232 -13.41 7.01 9.31
CA VAL A 232 -13.68 7.10 10.76
C VAL A 232 -14.13 5.77 11.34
N MET A 233 -15.05 5.07 10.66
CA MET A 233 -15.53 3.75 11.10
C MET A 233 -14.41 2.73 11.14
N LEU A 234 -13.58 2.69 10.10
CA LEU A 234 -12.43 1.80 9.99
C LEU A 234 -11.37 2.09 11.06
N SER A 235 -11.00 3.36 11.24
CA SER A 235 -10.08 3.78 12.29
C SER A 235 -10.51 3.29 13.66
N ARG A 236 -11.80 3.48 14.00
CA ARG A 236 -12.37 3.04 15.27
C ARG A 236 -12.32 1.52 15.43
N VAL A 237 -12.81 0.77 14.45
CA VAL A 237 -12.87 -0.69 14.55
C VAL A 237 -11.48 -1.32 14.62
N ILE A 238 -10.53 -0.84 13.84
CA ILE A 238 -9.15 -1.34 13.87
C ILE A 238 -8.56 -1.16 15.29
N LYS A 239 -8.67 0.04 15.87
CA LYS A 239 -8.12 0.33 17.20
C LYS A 239 -8.87 -0.34 18.33
N GLN A 240 -10.15 -0.64 18.15
CA GLN A 240 -10.94 -1.44 19.12
C GLN A 240 -10.52 -2.91 19.13
N GLU A 241 -10.27 -3.51 17.96
CA GLU A 241 -9.86 -4.92 17.87
C GLU A 241 -8.36 -5.10 18.19
N ASN A 242 -7.50 -4.24 17.67
CA ASN A 242 -6.07 -4.26 17.95
C ASN A 242 -5.46 -2.83 17.92
N LYS A 243 -5.18 -2.29 19.11
CA LYS A 243 -4.58 -0.94 19.24
C LYS A 243 -3.22 -0.78 18.56
N ASN A 244 -2.48 -1.87 18.37
CA ASN A 244 -1.16 -1.88 17.77
C ASN A 244 -1.21 -2.00 16.24
N CYS A 245 -2.32 -2.48 15.66
CA CYS A 245 -2.51 -2.53 14.22
C CYS A 245 -2.58 -1.11 13.65
N GLN A 246 -1.70 -0.78 12.70
CA GLN A 246 -1.70 0.51 12.04
C GLN A 246 -2.80 0.57 10.97
N PHE A 247 -3.31 1.77 10.70
CA PHE A 247 -4.20 2.03 9.57
C PHE A 247 -3.53 3.01 8.60
N GLY A 248 -3.19 2.55 7.40
CA GLY A 248 -2.50 3.32 6.40
C GLY A 248 -3.25 3.43 5.07
N ILE A 249 -2.98 4.51 4.37
CA ILE A 249 -3.54 4.78 3.04
C ILE A 249 -2.42 5.08 2.07
N SER A 250 -2.47 4.47 0.87
CA SER A 250 -1.63 4.88 -0.26
C SER A 250 -2.45 5.68 -1.29
N PRO A 251 -2.59 7.00 -1.08
CA PRO A 251 -3.37 7.84 -1.96
C PRO A 251 -2.64 8.11 -3.28
N PHE A 252 -3.37 8.58 -4.28
CA PHE A 252 -2.77 9.20 -5.46
C PHE A 252 -1.76 10.28 -5.05
N GLY A 253 -0.66 10.44 -5.78
CA GLY A 253 0.47 11.28 -5.35
C GLY A 253 0.17 12.77 -5.18
N VAL A 254 -0.91 13.28 -5.77
CA VAL A 254 -1.33 14.68 -5.70
C VAL A 254 -2.63 14.81 -4.91
N TRP A 255 -2.58 15.52 -3.77
CA TRP A 255 -3.79 15.82 -3.02
C TRP A 255 -4.69 16.81 -3.78
N ARG A 256 -4.16 17.97 -4.15
CA ARG A 256 -4.82 19.00 -4.93
C ARG A 256 -3.77 19.90 -5.60
N ASN A 257 -4.06 20.47 -6.78
CA ASN A 257 -3.19 21.46 -7.43
C ASN A 257 -3.30 22.83 -6.75
N ALA A 258 -2.21 23.61 -6.75
CA ALA A 258 -2.17 24.94 -6.12
C ALA A 258 -3.07 25.98 -6.81
N ASP A 259 -3.44 25.78 -8.07
CA ASP A 259 -4.40 26.63 -8.79
C ASP A 259 -5.85 26.43 -8.34
N LYS A 260 -6.14 25.33 -7.63
CA LYS A 260 -7.46 24.99 -7.06
C LYS A 260 -7.53 25.28 -5.56
N ASP A 261 -6.43 25.21 -4.85
CA ASP A 261 -6.35 25.40 -3.41
C ASP A 261 -4.97 25.92 -3.01
N VAL A 262 -4.92 26.97 -2.19
CA VAL A 262 -3.66 27.56 -1.70
C VAL A 262 -2.79 26.56 -0.93
N ASN A 263 -3.39 25.52 -0.33
CA ASN A 263 -2.68 24.44 0.34
C ASN A 263 -2.26 23.32 -0.62
N GLY A 264 -2.62 23.37 -1.89
CA GLY A 264 -2.28 22.40 -2.92
C GLY A 264 -0.79 22.40 -3.27
N SER A 265 -0.35 21.36 -3.95
CA SER A 265 1.00 21.28 -4.50
C SER A 265 1.12 22.11 -5.78
N ASN A 266 2.32 22.65 -6.05
CA ASN A 266 2.62 23.34 -7.31
C ASN A 266 2.73 22.33 -8.47
N THR A 267 1.60 21.74 -8.81
CA THR A 267 1.46 20.70 -9.85
C THR A 267 0.34 21.09 -10.82
N LYS A 268 0.27 20.36 -11.94
CA LYS A 268 -0.79 20.46 -12.96
C LYS A 268 -1.36 19.07 -13.26
N ALA A 269 -1.56 18.26 -12.22
CA ALA A 269 -2.07 16.92 -12.35
C ALA A 269 -3.50 16.94 -12.91
N GLY A 270 -3.79 16.03 -13.84
CA GLY A 270 -5.14 15.87 -14.42
C GLY A 270 -6.11 15.14 -13.50
N GLN A 271 -5.61 14.56 -12.39
CA GLN A 271 -6.38 13.91 -11.35
C GLN A 271 -5.78 14.21 -9.98
N THR A 272 -6.63 14.31 -8.96
CA THR A 272 -6.26 14.61 -7.59
C THR A 272 -7.08 13.78 -6.61
N ASN A 273 -6.59 13.64 -5.37
CA ASN A 273 -7.36 12.94 -4.33
C ASN A 273 -8.65 13.68 -3.98
N TYR A 274 -8.55 15.00 -3.76
CA TYR A 274 -9.66 15.80 -3.23
C TYR A 274 -10.78 16.01 -4.24
N ASP A 275 -10.43 16.39 -5.48
CA ASP A 275 -11.43 16.79 -6.47
C ASP A 275 -11.97 15.61 -7.28
N ASP A 276 -11.17 14.53 -7.46
CA ASP A 276 -11.49 13.44 -8.39
C ASP A 276 -11.80 12.13 -7.69
N LEU A 277 -11.06 11.81 -6.61
CA LEU A 277 -11.24 10.58 -5.83
C LEU A 277 -12.04 10.83 -4.54
N TYR A 278 -12.42 12.08 -4.29
CA TYR A 278 -13.22 12.49 -3.13
C TYR A 278 -12.65 12.02 -1.80
N ALA A 279 -11.32 12.08 -1.69
CA ALA A 279 -10.54 11.64 -0.54
C ALA A 279 -9.76 12.81 0.06
N ASP A 280 -10.18 13.31 1.23
CA ASP A 280 -9.49 14.39 1.94
C ASP A 280 -8.42 13.83 2.89
N ILE A 281 -7.30 13.42 2.31
CA ILE A 281 -6.18 12.80 3.05
C ILE A 281 -5.63 13.74 4.12
N LEU A 282 -5.59 15.05 3.87
CA LEU A 282 -5.10 16.02 4.85
C LEU A 282 -6.01 16.09 6.08
N LEU A 283 -7.32 16.03 5.88
CA LEU A 283 -8.27 15.94 7.00
C LEU A 283 -8.03 14.68 7.83
N TRP A 284 -7.82 13.53 7.19
CA TRP A 284 -7.62 12.26 7.88
C TRP A 284 -6.34 12.25 8.71
N LEU A 285 -5.23 12.78 8.16
CA LEU A 285 -3.97 12.95 8.89
C LEU A 285 -4.14 13.92 10.06
N LYS A 286 -4.73 15.10 9.84
CA LYS A 286 -4.94 16.14 10.85
C LYS A 286 -5.83 15.66 12.00
N LYS A 287 -6.83 14.83 11.71
CA LYS A 287 -7.73 14.25 12.72
C LYS A 287 -7.17 12.99 13.39
N GLY A 288 -6.04 12.46 12.92
CA GLY A 288 -5.46 11.22 13.40
C GLY A 288 -6.32 9.99 13.13
N TRP A 289 -7.12 10.02 12.03
CA TRP A 289 -7.93 8.87 11.62
C TRP A 289 -7.11 7.79 10.92
N ILE A 290 -5.93 8.15 10.41
CA ILE A 290 -4.96 7.22 9.85
C ILE A 290 -3.61 7.39 10.55
N ASP A 291 -2.84 6.31 10.64
CA ASP A 291 -1.55 6.27 11.33
C ASP A 291 -0.38 6.61 10.40
N TYR A 292 -0.52 6.31 9.10
CA TYR A 292 0.47 6.66 8.11
C TYR A 292 -0.16 6.92 6.74
N VAL A 293 0.59 7.63 5.91
CA VAL A 293 0.26 7.86 4.50
C VAL A 293 1.40 7.37 3.61
N ALA A 294 1.05 6.78 2.46
CA ALA A 294 2.02 6.29 1.48
C ALA A 294 1.69 6.82 0.07
N PRO A 295 1.86 8.15 -0.20
CA PRO A 295 1.48 8.74 -1.48
C PRO A 295 2.27 8.13 -2.64
N GLN A 296 1.57 7.80 -3.73
CA GLN A 296 2.10 7.13 -4.91
C GLN A 296 2.79 8.15 -5.83
N LEU A 297 4.08 8.43 -5.60
CA LEU A 297 4.87 9.36 -6.40
C LEU A 297 5.56 8.62 -7.57
N TYR A 298 4.75 8.13 -8.53
CA TYR A 298 5.21 7.30 -9.64
C TYR A 298 5.71 8.12 -10.85
N TRP A 299 6.18 9.34 -10.61
CA TRP A 299 6.76 10.23 -11.60
C TRP A 299 8.26 10.39 -11.41
N GLU A 300 8.94 10.72 -12.47
CA GLU A 300 10.36 11.05 -12.46
C GLU A 300 10.62 12.42 -11.84
N MET A 301 11.85 12.65 -11.41
CA MET A 301 12.35 13.98 -11.09
C MET A 301 12.34 14.84 -12.34
N GLY A 302 11.76 16.04 -12.27
CA GLY A 302 11.60 16.97 -13.41
C GLY A 302 10.38 16.69 -14.28
N HIS A 303 9.41 15.86 -13.85
CA HIS A 303 8.16 15.65 -14.59
C HIS A 303 7.34 16.94 -14.65
N ASP A 304 6.90 17.35 -15.86
CA ASP A 304 6.29 18.66 -16.15
C ASP A 304 4.98 18.97 -15.38
N LYS A 305 4.19 17.93 -15.05
CA LYS A 305 2.88 18.08 -14.39
C LYS A 305 2.85 17.68 -12.93
N ALA A 306 3.74 16.75 -12.54
CA ALA A 306 3.74 16.18 -11.19
C ALA A 306 5.19 15.78 -10.82
N ASP A 307 6.07 16.78 -10.70
CA ASP A 307 7.47 16.56 -10.39
C ASP A 307 7.65 15.90 -9.02
N PHE A 308 8.45 14.84 -8.99
CA PHE A 308 8.77 14.11 -7.77
C PHE A 308 9.32 15.02 -6.67
N ASN A 309 10.23 15.96 -7.00
CA ASN A 309 10.83 16.85 -6.00
C ASN A 309 9.79 17.78 -5.39
N THR A 310 8.91 18.35 -6.21
CA THR A 310 7.81 19.21 -5.77
C THR A 310 6.88 18.45 -4.82
N LEU A 311 6.52 17.22 -5.20
CA LEU A 311 5.56 16.43 -4.42
C LEU A 311 6.15 15.93 -3.09
N ILE A 312 7.38 15.46 -3.07
CA ILE A 312 7.99 14.99 -1.81
C ILE A 312 8.17 16.15 -0.79
N GLU A 313 8.53 17.35 -1.26
CA GLU A 313 8.61 18.53 -0.42
C GLU A 313 7.24 18.98 0.09
N TRP A 314 6.20 18.86 -0.74
CA TRP A 314 4.84 19.15 -0.34
C TRP A 314 4.34 18.15 0.72
N TRP A 315 4.50 16.85 0.49
CA TRP A 315 4.10 15.83 1.46
C TRP A 315 4.86 15.96 2.79
N SER A 316 6.15 16.26 2.74
CA SER A 316 6.99 16.49 3.94
C SER A 316 6.42 17.57 4.88
N LYS A 317 5.77 18.59 4.33
CA LYS A 317 5.15 19.70 5.08
C LYS A 317 3.73 19.38 5.56
N ASN A 318 3.11 18.32 5.04
CA ASN A 318 1.69 18.01 5.25
C ASN A 318 1.46 16.64 5.92
N THR A 319 2.44 16.16 6.72
CA THR A 319 2.33 14.87 7.44
C THR A 319 1.51 14.96 8.73
N PHE A 320 1.32 16.15 9.28
CA PHE A 320 0.71 16.39 10.60
C PHE A 320 1.27 15.50 11.72
N GLY A 321 2.59 15.23 11.66
CA GLY A 321 3.30 14.39 12.63
C GLY A 321 3.13 12.88 12.43
N LYS A 322 2.38 12.44 11.42
CA LYS A 322 2.23 11.02 11.08
C LYS A 322 3.37 10.52 10.18
N ASN A 323 3.59 9.21 10.17
CA ASN A 323 4.57 8.61 9.27
C ASN A 323 4.15 8.79 7.80
N CYS A 324 5.09 9.24 6.97
CA CYS A 324 4.92 9.37 5.53
C CYS A 324 5.93 8.48 4.81
N TYR A 325 5.43 7.49 4.06
CA TYR A 325 6.21 6.56 3.26
C TYR A 325 6.00 6.85 1.78
N ILE A 326 7.05 7.12 1.03
CA ILE A 326 6.89 7.48 -0.39
C ILE A 326 6.74 6.24 -1.25
N GLY A 327 5.64 6.17 -2.00
CA GLY A 327 5.42 5.15 -3.03
C GLY A 327 6.31 5.41 -4.25
N LEU A 328 7.15 4.44 -4.61
CA LEU A 328 8.09 4.53 -5.72
C LEU A 328 7.72 3.55 -6.84
N GLY A 329 7.55 4.07 -8.07
CA GLY A 329 7.12 3.31 -9.24
C GLY A 329 8.27 2.64 -9.98
N ILE A 330 8.87 1.60 -9.43
CA ILE A 330 10.00 0.89 -10.07
C ILE A 330 9.63 0.20 -11.39
N TYR A 331 8.35 -0.11 -11.61
CA TYR A 331 7.84 -0.65 -12.86
C TYR A 331 8.00 0.31 -14.06
N ARG A 332 8.24 1.59 -13.77
CA ARG A 332 8.48 2.63 -14.79
C ARG A 332 9.84 2.48 -15.48
N ALA A 333 10.75 1.67 -14.96
CA ALA A 333 12.07 1.44 -15.52
C ALA A 333 11.99 1.21 -17.04
N GLY A 334 12.73 2.01 -17.81
CA GLY A 334 12.78 1.92 -19.26
C GLY A 334 11.61 2.57 -20.02
N SER A 335 10.56 3.07 -19.35
CA SER A 335 9.34 3.58 -20.00
C SER A 335 9.55 4.89 -20.79
N ASN A 336 10.49 5.73 -20.40
CA ASN A 336 10.89 6.95 -21.11
C ASN A 336 12.38 7.26 -20.85
N ALA A 337 12.88 8.37 -21.37
CA ALA A 337 14.29 8.76 -21.24
C ALA A 337 14.74 8.89 -19.78
N ALA A 338 13.92 9.52 -18.91
CA ALA A 338 14.24 9.68 -17.50
C ALA A 338 14.29 8.32 -16.76
N TRP A 339 13.40 7.38 -17.09
CA TRP A 339 13.35 6.06 -16.48
C TRP A 339 14.31 5.03 -17.09
N LYS A 340 14.99 5.37 -18.21
CA LYS A 340 16.17 4.65 -18.71
C LYS A 340 17.45 5.02 -17.98
N ASP A 341 17.47 6.18 -17.32
CA ASP A 341 18.58 6.61 -16.45
C ASP A 341 18.67 5.72 -15.21
N LYS A 342 19.76 4.96 -15.09
CA LYS A 342 20.00 4.07 -13.95
C LYS A 342 20.07 4.81 -12.61
N THR A 343 20.38 6.11 -12.62
CA THR A 343 20.49 6.93 -11.41
C THR A 343 19.15 7.49 -10.95
N GLN A 344 18.07 7.36 -11.73
CA GLN A 344 16.76 7.94 -11.40
C GLN A 344 16.24 7.46 -10.03
N LEU A 345 16.14 6.15 -9.81
CA LEU A 345 15.69 5.60 -8.53
C LEU A 345 16.67 5.90 -7.38
N PRO A 346 17.99 5.70 -7.52
CA PRO A 346 18.97 6.15 -6.53
C PRO A 346 18.78 7.58 -6.08
N ARG A 347 18.68 8.54 -7.00
CA ARG A 347 18.47 9.97 -6.67
C ARG A 347 17.15 10.21 -5.93
N GLN A 348 16.07 9.50 -6.28
CA GLN A 348 14.81 9.57 -5.54
C GLN A 348 14.97 9.10 -4.10
N ILE A 349 15.70 8.00 -3.85
CA ILE A 349 15.98 7.49 -2.50
C ILE A 349 16.83 8.49 -1.69
N GLU A 350 17.87 9.06 -2.31
CA GLU A 350 18.70 10.09 -1.66
C GLU A 350 17.86 11.33 -1.31
N LYS A 351 17.04 11.83 -2.23
CA LYS A 351 16.13 12.95 -1.98
C LYS A 351 15.18 12.65 -0.83
N LEU A 352 14.58 11.46 -0.82
CA LEU A 352 13.66 10.99 0.22
C LEU A 352 14.36 11.00 1.59
N ARG A 353 15.57 10.43 1.69
CA ARG A 353 16.36 10.36 2.93
C ARG A 353 16.81 11.72 3.46
N ASN A 354 16.94 12.70 2.57
CA ASN A 354 17.33 14.08 2.92
C ASN A 354 16.12 15.02 3.10
N THR A 355 14.90 14.52 2.97
CA THR A 355 13.67 15.31 3.13
C THR A 355 13.09 15.07 4.53
N PRO A 356 12.92 16.10 5.37
CA PRO A 356 12.36 15.96 6.72
C PRO A 356 10.97 15.31 6.69
N ASN A 357 10.60 14.66 7.80
CA ASN A 357 9.27 14.03 7.99
C ASN A 357 8.92 12.89 7.03
N ILE A 358 9.85 12.48 6.15
CA ILE A 358 9.69 11.27 5.34
C ILE A 358 10.30 10.11 6.10
N SER A 359 9.49 9.08 6.37
CA SER A 359 9.84 7.98 7.28
C SER A 359 10.18 6.68 6.53
N GLY A 360 10.21 6.69 5.20
CA GLY A 360 10.54 5.49 4.42
C GLY A 360 9.91 5.46 3.03
N MET A 361 9.91 4.29 2.43
CA MET A 361 9.47 4.08 1.05
C MET A 361 8.78 2.73 0.87
N ILE A 362 7.89 2.66 -0.13
CA ILE A 362 7.23 1.43 -0.57
C ILE A 362 7.36 1.33 -2.09
N PHE A 363 7.83 0.20 -2.60
CA PHE A 363 8.09 0.00 -4.03
C PHE A 363 6.92 -0.73 -4.72
N PHE A 364 6.43 -0.20 -5.82
CA PHE A 364 5.47 -0.87 -6.68
C PHE A 364 6.17 -1.45 -7.91
N SER A 365 6.30 -2.75 -8.05
CA SER A 365 5.86 -3.83 -7.18
C SER A 365 6.89 -4.98 -7.14
N SER A 366 6.61 -6.03 -6.37
CA SER A 366 7.49 -7.16 -6.09
C SER A 366 8.09 -7.83 -7.32
N LYS A 367 7.26 -8.16 -8.32
CA LYS A 367 7.70 -8.82 -9.57
C LYS A 367 8.73 -8.04 -10.37
N THR A 368 8.74 -6.71 -10.20
CA THR A 368 9.72 -5.87 -10.89
C THR A 368 11.13 -6.13 -10.37
N PHE A 369 11.29 -6.45 -9.08
CA PHE A 369 12.59 -6.77 -8.50
C PHE A 369 13.20 -8.05 -9.10
N GLU A 370 12.40 -9.06 -9.42
CA GLU A 370 12.91 -10.30 -10.05
C GLU A 370 13.60 -10.02 -11.41
N LYS A 371 13.13 -9.02 -12.14
CA LYS A 371 13.67 -8.62 -13.44
C LYS A 371 14.92 -7.75 -13.34
N ASN A 372 15.24 -7.25 -12.14
CA ASN A 372 16.37 -6.34 -11.87
C ASN A 372 16.52 -5.20 -12.92
N PRO A 373 15.47 -4.45 -13.25
CA PRO A 373 15.52 -3.43 -14.29
C PRO A 373 16.55 -2.35 -13.93
N ASN A 374 17.31 -1.88 -14.90
CA ASN A 374 18.40 -0.91 -14.70
C ASN A 374 19.46 -1.33 -13.65
N GLY A 375 19.47 -2.58 -13.20
CA GLY A 375 20.32 -3.04 -12.09
C GLY A 375 19.90 -2.48 -10.72
N TRP A 376 18.67 -2.00 -10.56
CA TRP A 376 18.20 -1.35 -9.34
C TRP A 376 18.10 -2.29 -8.15
N ASN A 377 17.72 -3.55 -8.36
CA ASN A 377 17.67 -4.54 -7.30
C ASN A 377 19.07 -4.72 -6.65
N ASP A 378 20.10 -4.94 -7.47
CA ASP A 378 21.47 -5.05 -6.98
C ASP A 378 21.97 -3.75 -6.36
N SER A 379 21.67 -2.59 -6.97
CA SER A 379 22.05 -1.28 -6.44
C SER A 379 21.46 -1.03 -5.06
N LEU A 380 20.18 -1.37 -4.84
CA LEU A 380 19.55 -1.26 -3.53
C LEU A 380 20.24 -2.15 -2.51
N ARG A 381 20.39 -3.41 -2.82
CA ARG A 381 20.99 -4.42 -1.94
C ARG A 381 22.43 -4.07 -1.55
N LEU A 382 23.26 -3.69 -2.53
CA LEU A 382 24.70 -3.52 -2.32
C LEU A 382 25.08 -2.14 -1.80
N ASN A 383 24.26 -1.10 -2.07
CA ASN A 383 24.64 0.28 -1.77
C ASN A 383 23.68 0.96 -0.78
N TYR A 384 22.37 0.92 -1.04
CA TYR A 384 21.39 1.72 -0.28
C TYR A 384 20.81 1.00 0.94
N PHE A 385 20.67 -0.32 0.88
CA PHE A 385 20.04 -1.14 1.92
C PHE A 385 20.97 -2.20 2.51
N LYS A 386 22.26 -2.06 2.29
CA LYS A 386 23.28 -2.96 2.82
C LYS A 386 23.18 -3.12 4.34
N GLU A 387 22.97 -2.00 5.04
CA GLU A 387 22.78 -2.02 6.48
C GLU A 387 21.30 -2.15 6.84
N PRO A 388 20.95 -2.92 7.89
CA PRO A 388 19.58 -3.03 8.37
C PRO A 388 18.99 -1.67 8.74
N ALA A 389 17.67 -1.54 8.65
CA ALA A 389 16.92 -0.39 9.16
C ALA A 389 15.93 -0.83 10.22
N ALA A 390 15.82 -0.05 11.29
CA ALA A 390 14.76 -0.19 12.27
C ALA A 390 13.46 0.38 11.69
N LEU A 391 12.34 -0.20 12.09
CA LEU A 391 11.02 0.30 11.73
C LEU A 391 10.72 1.63 12.44
N PRO A 392 10.06 2.59 11.77
CA PRO A 392 9.59 3.79 12.43
C PRO A 392 8.53 3.46 13.49
N VAL A 393 8.62 4.13 14.63
CA VAL A 393 7.59 4.01 15.68
C VAL A 393 6.28 4.60 15.18
N MET A 394 5.16 3.96 15.50
CA MET A 394 3.82 4.49 15.25
C MET A 394 3.63 5.83 15.98
N ARG A 395 3.15 6.85 15.27
CA ARG A 395 3.01 8.23 15.78
C ARG A 395 1.55 8.68 15.86
#